data_c6aca17dae4cb49c5258a4684dea7f3b
#
_entry.id   c6aca17dae4cb49c5258a4684dea7f3b
#
_cell.length_a   1.000
_cell.length_b   1.000
_cell.length_c   1.000
_cell.angle_alpha   90.00
_cell.angle_beta   90.00
_cell.angle_gamma   90.00
#
_symmetry.space_group_name_H-M   'P 1'
#
loop_
_entity.id
_entity.type
_entity.pdbx_description
1 polymer ?
#
loop_
_entity_poly.entity_id
_entity_poly.type
_entity_poly.pdbx_seq_one_letter_code
_entity_poly.pdbx_strand_id
1 'polypeptide(L)'
;MLNVAVVGLGWWGRTIVPLLKSSGKLRVVLGVDPDPKAVDFASRQEIALCGNLEEALRNPEVQGVILCTPHSLHTEQIVKAANAKKHVFCEKPL
;
A
#
# COMPACT_ATOMS: atom_id res chain seq x y z
N MET A 1 -2.70 -16.47 2.95
CA MET A 1 -1.91 -15.23 3.13
C MET A 1 -2.70 -14.05 2.55
N LEU A 2 -2.81 -12.96 3.28
CA LEU A 2 -3.57 -11.81 2.83
C LEU A 2 -2.75 -10.98 1.83
N ASN A 3 -3.33 -10.69 0.68
CA ASN A 3 -2.69 -9.84 -0.33
C ASN A 3 -2.98 -8.38 -0.03
N VAL A 4 -1.95 -7.56 0.05
CA VAL A 4 -2.10 -6.15 0.41
C VAL A 4 -1.42 -5.22 -0.61
N ALA A 5 -1.94 -4.00 -0.68
CA ALA A 5 -1.30 -2.89 -1.36
C ALA A 5 -0.71 -1.95 -0.31
N VAL A 6 0.50 -1.47 -0.54
CA VAL A 6 1.11 -0.45 0.32
C VAL A 6 0.89 0.90 -0.34
N VAL A 7 0.16 1.77 0.34
CA VAL A 7 -0.23 3.08 -0.18
C VAL A 7 0.74 4.13 0.36
N GLY A 8 1.50 4.73 -0.55
CA GLY A 8 2.56 5.67 -0.19
C GLY A 8 3.90 4.96 -0.09
N LEU A 9 4.79 5.25 -1.05
CA LEU A 9 6.13 4.65 -1.09
C LEU A 9 7.21 5.70 -0.82
N GLY A 10 6.93 6.57 0.14
CA GLY A 10 7.93 7.46 0.72
C GLY A 10 8.82 6.68 1.68
N TRP A 11 9.47 7.39 2.61
CA TRP A 11 10.40 6.73 3.52
C TRP A 11 9.79 5.55 4.27
N TRP A 12 8.59 5.73 4.83
CA TRP A 12 7.97 4.67 5.63
C TRP A 12 7.52 3.49 4.77
N GLY A 13 6.86 3.76 3.63
CA GLY A 13 6.42 2.69 2.75
C GLY A 13 7.60 1.87 2.23
N ARG A 14 8.71 2.51 1.90
CA ARG A 14 9.92 1.80 1.46
C ARG A 14 10.54 0.98 2.56
N THR A 15 10.36 1.40 3.81
CA THR A 15 10.84 0.65 4.97
C THR A 15 9.98 -0.58 5.22
N ILE A 16 8.67 -0.43 5.13
CA ILE A 16 7.76 -1.49 5.54
C ILE A 16 7.62 -2.61 4.50
N VAL A 17 7.75 -2.30 3.20
CA VAL A 17 7.59 -3.31 2.15
C VAL A 17 8.54 -4.50 2.32
N PRO A 18 9.85 -4.29 2.48
CA PRO A 18 10.74 -5.44 2.68
C PRO A 18 10.44 -6.21 3.96
N LEU A 19 10.04 -5.52 5.03
CA LEU A 19 9.71 -6.17 6.29
C LEU A 19 8.49 -7.07 6.15
N LEU A 20 7.46 -6.60 5.44
CA LEU A 20 6.27 -7.40 5.20
C LEU A 20 6.56 -8.61 4.33
N LYS A 21 7.39 -8.43 3.31
CA LYS A 21 7.77 -9.54 2.43
C LYS A 21 8.52 -10.62 3.18
N SER A 22 9.34 -10.26 4.15
CA SER A 22 10.11 -11.25 4.92
C SER A 22 9.29 -11.89 6.04
N SER A 23 8.18 -11.29 6.46
CA SER A 23 7.39 -11.82 7.58
C SER A 23 6.62 -13.09 7.23
N GLY A 24 6.28 -13.29 5.95
CA GLY A 24 5.50 -14.44 5.52
C GLY A 24 4.02 -14.39 5.88
N LYS A 25 3.55 -13.34 6.52
CA LYS A 25 2.16 -13.22 6.96
C LYS A 25 1.27 -12.46 5.99
N LEU A 26 1.87 -11.53 5.26
CA LEU A 26 1.18 -10.74 4.25
C LEU A 26 1.96 -10.80 2.95
N ARG A 27 1.25 -10.72 1.85
CA ARG A 27 1.88 -10.64 0.54
C ARG A 27 1.66 -9.24 -0.02
N VAL A 28 2.74 -8.49 -0.24
CA VAL A 28 2.66 -7.18 -0.88
C VAL A 28 2.60 -7.42 -2.39
N VAL A 29 1.44 -7.15 -2.99
CA VAL A 29 1.22 -7.36 -4.42
C VAL A 29 1.25 -6.07 -5.22
N LEU A 30 1.11 -4.92 -4.56
CA LEU A 30 0.95 -3.65 -5.24
C LEU A 30 1.48 -2.52 -4.37
N GLY A 31 2.17 -1.55 -5.01
CA GLY A 31 2.50 -0.29 -4.40
C GLY A 31 1.67 0.82 -5.03
N VAL A 32 1.30 1.82 -4.25
CA VAL A 32 0.51 2.96 -4.74
C VAL A 32 1.28 4.24 -4.47
N ASP A 33 1.74 4.89 -5.52
CA ASP A 33 2.41 6.18 -5.39
C ASP A 33 2.49 6.86 -6.77
N PRO A 34 2.07 8.13 -6.89
CA PRO A 34 2.16 8.85 -8.16
C PRO A 34 3.58 9.33 -8.50
N ASP A 35 4.50 9.28 -7.55
CA ASP A 35 5.87 9.77 -7.77
C ASP A 35 6.63 8.82 -8.70
N PRO A 36 7.21 9.33 -9.82
CA PRO A 36 8.01 8.50 -10.71
C PRO A 36 9.18 7.79 -10.03
N LYS A 37 9.68 8.32 -8.92
CA LYS A 37 10.76 7.69 -8.17
C LYS A 37 10.36 6.35 -7.57
N ALA A 38 9.06 6.11 -7.40
CA ALA A 38 8.57 4.85 -6.86
C ALA A 38 8.71 3.69 -7.85
N VAL A 39 8.83 3.98 -9.15
CA VAL A 39 8.94 2.95 -10.19
C VAL A 39 10.16 2.07 -9.94
N ASP A 40 11.30 2.68 -9.65
CA ASP A 40 12.55 1.96 -9.45
C ASP A 40 12.47 1.07 -8.20
N PHE A 41 11.93 1.61 -7.13
CA PHE A 41 11.74 0.85 -5.90
C PHE A 41 10.81 -0.35 -6.11
N ALA A 42 9.67 -0.13 -6.76
CA ALA A 42 8.70 -1.20 -7.01
C ALA A 42 9.31 -2.30 -7.87
N SER A 43 10.08 -1.92 -8.88
CA SER A 43 10.78 -2.89 -9.72
C SER A 43 11.76 -3.75 -8.92
N ARG A 44 12.55 -3.13 -8.05
CA ARG A 44 13.51 -3.85 -7.23
C ARG A 44 12.83 -4.78 -6.22
N GLN A 45 11.65 -4.41 -5.75
CA GLN A 45 10.88 -5.24 -4.82
C GLN A 45 9.98 -6.26 -5.53
N GLU A 46 9.97 -6.24 -6.85
CA GLU A 46 9.15 -7.14 -7.67
C GLU A 46 7.66 -7.04 -7.32
N ILE A 47 7.18 -5.81 -7.14
CA ILE A 47 5.76 -5.53 -6.94
C ILE A 47 5.24 -4.64 -8.05
N ALA A 48 3.95 -4.78 -8.36
CA ALA A 48 3.29 -3.89 -9.31
C ALA A 48 3.16 -2.50 -8.70
N LEU A 49 2.95 -1.50 -9.54
CA LEU A 49 2.82 -0.11 -9.11
C LEU A 49 1.62 0.52 -9.80
N CYS A 50 0.83 1.29 -9.07
CA CYS A 50 -0.19 2.15 -9.66
C CYS A 50 -0.10 3.55 -9.05
N GLY A 51 -0.74 4.52 -9.70
CA GLY A 51 -0.58 5.92 -9.34
C GLY A 51 -1.59 6.46 -8.34
N ASN A 52 -2.68 5.72 -8.07
CA ASN A 52 -3.70 6.22 -7.16
C ASN A 52 -4.39 5.08 -6.41
N LEU A 53 -5.01 5.45 -5.29
CA LEU A 53 -5.66 4.50 -4.42
C LEU A 53 -6.85 3.81 -5.09
N GLU A 54 -7.59 4.53 -5.91
CA GLU A 54 -8.76 3.98 -6.58
C GLU A 54 -8.44 2.76 -7.43
N GLU A 55 -7.30 2.78 -8.12
CA GLU A 55 -6.88 1.62 -8.89
C GLU A 55 -6.62 0.41 -8.00
N ALA A 56 -5.99 0.63 -6.86
CA ALA A 56 -5.73 -0.46 -5.90
C ALA A 56 -7.04 -1.02 -5.36
N LEU A 57 -8.01 -0.15 -5.07
CA LEU A 57 -9.29 -0.58 -4.52
C LEU A 57 -10.14 -1.36 -5.52
N ARG A 58 -9.93 -1.15 -6.81
CA ARG A 58 -10.63 -1.90 -7.85
C ARG A 58 -9.94 -3.22 -8.19
N ASN A 59 -8.74 -3.44 -7.70
CA ASN A 59 -7.98 -4.65 -8.01
C ASN A 59 -8.50 -5.82 -7.16
N PRO A 60 -9.05 -6.87 -7.77
CA PRO A 60 -9.61 -7.98 -6.99
C PRO A 60 -8.57 -8.79 -6.23
N GLU A 61 -7.30 -8.70 -6.61
CA GLU A 61 -6.23 -9.37 -5.88
C GLU A 61 -5.91 -8.69 -4.55
N VAL A 62 -6.23 -7.40 -4.42
CA VAL A 62 -5.95 -6.63 -3.23
C VAL A 62 -7.04 -6.86 -2.20
N GLN A 63 -6.68 -7.47 -1.09
CA GLN A 63 -7.61 -7.77 0.00
C GLN A 63 -7.53 -6.74 1.13
N GLY A 64 -6.41 -6.03 1.22
CA GLY A 64 -6.23 -5.00 2.22
C GLY A 64 -5.26 -3.95 1.75
N VAL A 65 -5.26 -2.80 2.43
CA VAL A 65 -4.34 -1.70 2.14
C VAL A 65 -3.62 -1.30 3.41
N ILE A 66 -2.34 -0.99 3.27
CA ILE A 66 -1.51 -0.47 4.36
C ILE A 66 -1.22 0.98 4.03
N LEU A 67 -1.73 1.89 4.86
CA LEU A 67 -1.64 3.31 4.60
C LEU A 67 -0.36 3.88 5.21
N CYS A 68 0.58 4.25 4.34
CA CYS A 68 1.85 4.86 4.70
C CYS A 68 1.94 6.31 4.22
N THR A 69 0.80 6.91 3.96
CA THR A 69 0.67 8.29 3.50
C THR A 69 0.64 9.25 4.68
N PRO A 70 0.77 10.58 4.44
CA PRO A 70 0.65 11.55 5.52
C PRO A 70 -0.66 11.39 6.30
N HIS A 71 -0.57 11.60 7.60
CA HIS A 71 -1.69 11.40 8.52
C HIS A 71 -2.96 12.16 8.08
N SER A 72 -2.80 13.34 7.50
CA SER A 72 -3.92 14.16 7.04
C SER A 72 -4.79 13.50 5.97
N LEU A 73 -4.25 12.50 5.28
CA LEU A 73 -4.99 11.79 4.23
C LEU A 73 -5.69 10.52 4.74
N HIS A 74 -5.38 10.07 5.95
CA HIS A 74 -5.82 8.76 6.41
C HIS A 74 -7.33 8.62 6.52
N THR A 75 -8.03 9.63 7.04
CA THR A 75 -9.48 9.54 7.21
C THR A 75 -10.18 9.27 5.90
N GLU A 76 -9.85 10.05 4.88
CA GLU A 76 -10.44 9.87 3.55
C GLU A 76 -10.11 8.51 2.97
N GLN A 77 -8.85 8.09 3.11
CA GLN A 77 -8.40 6.81 2.57
C GLN A 77 -9.04 5.63 3.29
N ILE A 78 -9.20 5.72 4.60
CA ILE A 78 -9.88 4.68 5.39
C ILE A 78 -11.33 4.51 4.92
N VAL A 79 -12.03 5.63 4.72
CA VAL A 79 -13.42 5.58 4.26
C VAL A 79 -13.52 4.93 2.87
N LYS A 80 -12.65 5.33 1.95
CA LYS A 80 -12.64 4.76 0.60
C LYS A 80 -12.36 3.26 0.61
N ALA A 81 -11.39 2.83 1.41
CA ALA A 81 -11.04 1.41 1.51
C ALA A 81 -12.17 0.60 2.14
N ALA A 82 -12.79 1.13 3.18
CA ALA A 82 -13.92 0.46 3.83
C ALA A 82 -15.09 0.31 2.86
N ASN A 83 -15.37 1.36 2.08
CA ASN A 83 -16.44 1.30 1.07
C ASN A 83 -16.16 0.27 -0.01
N ALA A 84 -14.90 0.01 -0.29
CA ALA A 84 -14.47 -1.01 -1.24
C ALA A 84 -14.37 -2.41 -0.61
N LYS A 85 -14.72 -2.53 0.66
CA LYS A 85 -14.68 -3.78 1.43
C LYS A 85 -13.28 -4.38 1.55
N LYS A 86 -12.27 -3.50 1.68
CA LYS A 86 -10.89 -3.90 1.89
C LYS A 86 -10.52 -3.75 3.36
N HIS A 87 -9.66 -4.64 3.84
CA HIS A 87 -9.08 -4.47 5.17
C HIS A 87 -8.16 -3.24 5.17
N VAL A 88 -8.11 -2.53 6.27
CA VAL A 88 -7.30 -1.32 6.38
C VAL A 88 -6.33 -1.44 7.54
N PHE A 89 -5.06 -1.25 7.24
CA PHE A 89 -4.00 -1.18 8.24
C PHE A 89 -3.40 0.22 8.17
N CYS A 90 -3.42 0.92 9.29
CA CYS A 90 -2.95 2.30 9.33
C CYS A 90 -1.85 2.42 10.38
N GLU A 91 -0.65 2.79 9.93
CA GLU A 91 0.48 2.99 10.83
C GLU A 91 0.46 4.42 11.34
N LYS A 92 0.74 4.55 12.62
CA LYS A 92 0.90 5.88 13.20
C LYS A 92 2.30 6.37 12.90
N PRO A 93 2.46 7.61 12.44
CA PRO A 93 3.79 8.18 12.34
C PRO A 93 4.39 8.31 13.73
N LEU A 94 5.63 7.94 13.83
CA LEU A 94 6.37 8.06 15.07
C LEU A 94 6.94 9.47 15.23
#